data_eeee3c86364afae5aecb311cdc25b5af
#
_entry.id   eeee3c86364afae5aecb311cdc25b5af
#
_cell.length_a   1.000
_cell.length_b   1.000
_cell.length_c   1.000
_cell.angle_alpha   90.00
_cell.angle_beta   90.00
_cell.angle_gamma   90.00
#
_symmetry.space_group_name_H-M   'P 1'
#
loop_
_entity.id
_entity.type
_entity.pdbx_description
1 polymer ?
#
loop_
_entity_poly.entity_id
_entity_poly.type
_entity_poly.pdbx_seq_one_letter_code
_entity_poly.pdbx_strand_id
1 'polypeptide(L)'
;LQSKQKDNTGGGSMPIRTGKLDRLRIGELRADEGVLPRALSLNINGQGLIGRDGGRTQLEVLPLDGNGDELVADLTWSDDFRVDGKLSLDGPAGGLFASLARLEEDQSISASLDADGALNDWQGDADIEVNGQSLLQLDARARGDLISFQSEIHPGLHPLGRSVAGTLGDTLNIEGDLSRDDTG
;
A
#
# COMPACT_ATOMS: atom_id res chain seq x y z
N LEU A 1 37.07 3.74 -45.48
CA LEU A 1 35.99 4.29 -44.63
C LEU A 1 35.32 3.13 -43.90
N GLN A 2 35.78 2.85 -42.68
CA GLN A 2 35.16 1.88 -41.78
C GLN A 2 34.13 2.62 -40.92
N SER A 3 32.85 2.26 -41.03
CA SER A 3 31.81 2.72 -40.15
C SER A 3 31.91 1.99 -38.83
N LYS A 4 32.17 2.73 -37.76
CA LYS A 4 32.04 2.26 -36.38
C LYS A 4 30.57 2.00 -36.08
N GLN A 5 30.23 0.73 -35.89
CA GLN A 5 29.00 0.28 -35.36
C GLN A 5 28.95 0.69 -33.86
N LYS A 6 28.00 1.53 -33.49
CA LYS A 6 27.79 1.99 -32.13
C LYS A 6 26.89 0.96 -31.46
N ASP A 7 27.47 0.07 -30.67
CA ASP A 7 26.70 -0.82 -29.79
C ASP A 7 25.95 0.02 -28.76
N ASN A 8 24.67 0.14 -28.98
CA ASN A 8 23.75 0.80 -28.07
C ASN A 8 23.12 -0.26 -27.16
N THR A 9 23.90 -0.79 -26.23
CA THR A 9 23.38 -1.55 -25.09
C THR A 9 22.81 -0.57 -24.07
N GLY A 10 21.60 -0.11 -24.36
CA GLY A 10 20.82 0.71 -23.47
C GLY A 10 20.15 -0.15 -22.38
N GLY A 11 20.93 -0.74 -21.49
CA GLY A 11 20.45 -1.15 -20.19
C GLY A 11 20.12 0.10 -19.39
N GLY A 12 18.84 0.43 -19.27
CA GLY A 12 18.38 1.53 -18.43
C GLY A 12 18.65 1.22 -16.96
N SER A 13 19.88 1.49 -16.48
CA SER A 13 20.11 1.56 -15.06
C SER A 13 19.41 2.81 -14.55
N MET A 14 18.39 2.66 -13.73
CA MET A 14 17.92 3.77 -12.93
C MET A 14 19.11 4.36 -12.18
N PRO A 15 19.32 5.68 -12.21
CA PRO A 15 20.36 6.31 -11.42
C PRO A 15 19.93 6.31 -9.95
N ILE A 16 19.94 5.16 -9.31
CA ILE A 16 19.68 5.07 -7.88
C ILE A 16 20.91 5.62 -7.18
N ARG A 17 20.80 6.88 -6.78
CA ARG A 17 21.76 7.47 -5.86
C ARG A 17 21.51 6.86 -4.48
N THR A 18 22.55 6.48 -3.79
CA THR A 18 22.44 6.05 -2.40
C THR A 18 21.89 7.21 -1.57
N GLY A 19 20.86 6.93 -0.82
CA GLY A 19 20.22 7.88 0.09
C GLY A 19 19.99 7.22 1.45
N LYS A 20 20.24 7.96 2.51
CA LYS A 20 19.97 7.51 3.87
C LYS A 20 19.13 8.57 4.57
N LEU A 21 17.96 8.16 5.03
CA LEU A 21 17.15 8.91 5.97
C LEU A 21 17.26 8.22 7.32
N ASP A 22 18.19 8.68 8.17
CA ASP A 22 18.44 8.07 9.47
C ASP A 22 17.22 8.13 10.37
N ARG A 23 16.46 9.21 10.28
CA ARG A 23 15.25 9.40 11.07
C ARG A 23 14.40 10.51 10.48
N LEU A 24 13.13 10.22 10.27
CA LEU A 24 12.04 11.20 10.20
C LEU A 24 11.31 11.14 11.53
N ARG A 25 11.12 12.26 12.18
CA ARG A 25 10.30 12.35 13.38
C ARG A 25 9.47 13.62 13.35
N ILE A 26 8.15 13.43 13.37
CA ILE A 26 7.18 14.48 13.62
C ILE A 26 6.61 14.16 15.01
N GLY A 27 7.03 14.92 16.01
CA GLY A 27 6.69 14.65 17.42
C GLY A 27 5.21 14.84 17.69
N GLU A 28 4.56 15.74 16.95
CA GLU A 28 3.12 15.97 17.06
C GLU A 28 2.59 16.57 15.76
N LEU A 29 1.62 15.88 15.18
CA LEU A 29 0.77 16.39 14.11
C LEU A 29 -0.64 16.55 14.68
N ARG A 30 -1.17 17.77 14.72
CA ARG A 30 -2.54 18.04 15.18
C ARG A 30 -3.45 18.30 14.00
N ALA A 31 -4.60 17.69 14.02
CA ALA A 31 -5.73 18.02 13.17
C ALA A 31 -6.89 18.46 14.07
N ASP A 32 -7.39 19.68 13.85
CA ASP A 32 -8.46 20.26 14.66
C ASP A 32 -9.84 19.78 14.17
N GLU A 33 -10.83 19.89 15.04
CA GLU A 33 -12.24 19.76 14.69
C GLU A 33 -12.60 20.76 13.59
N GLY A 34 -13.07 20.29 12.46
CA GLY A 34 -13.32 21.08 11.25
C GLY A 34 -12.47 20.62 10.05
N VAL A 35 -11.31 19.99 10.29
CA VAL A 35 -10.58 19.20 9.29
C VAL A 35 -11.00 17.73 9.39
N LEU A 36 -11.21 17.25 10.62
CA LEU A 36 -11.68 15.90 10.95
C LEU A 36 -12.92 16.00 11.85
N PRO A 37 -13.73 14.93 11.94
CA PRO A 37 -14.86 14.85 12.86
C PRO A 37 -14.49 15.02 14.32
N ARG A 38 -13.24 14.76 14.68
CA ARG A 38 -12.66 14.96 16.02
C ARG A 38 -11.24 15.49 15.91
N ALA A 39 -10.79 16.21 16.93
CA ALA A 39 -9.39 16.59 17.05
C ALA A 39 -8.53 15.33 17.22
N LEU A 40 -7.38 15.29 16.59
CA LEU A 40 -6.46 14.17 16.57
C LEU A 40 -5.03 14.66 16.74
N SER A 41 -4.25 13.94 17.51
CA SER A 41 -2.81 14.18 17.66
C SER A 41 -2.04 12.89 17.37
N LEU A 42 -1.13 12.98 16.40
CA LEU A 42 -0.34 11.85 15.91
C LEU A 42 1.16 12.09 16.11
N ASN A 43 1.87 11.01 16.36
CA ASN A 43 3.32 10.93 16.27
C ASN A 43 3.69 10.14 15.02
N ILE A 44 4.61 10.67 14.22
CA ILE A 44 5.08 10.00 13.00
C ILE A 44 6.58 9.74 13.15
N ASN A 45 6.97 8.49 13.04
CA ASN A 45 8.34 8.04 13.00
C ASN A 45 8.63 7.35 11.67
N GLY A 46 9.79 7.61 11.11
CA GLY A 46 10.21 6.96 9.87
C GLY A 46 11.71 6.84 9.79
N GLN A 47 12.17 5.82 9.11
CA GLN A 47 13.57 5.65 8.72
C GLN A 47 13.64 4.98 7.36
N GLY A 48 14.71 5.26 6.63
CA GLY A 48 14.88 4.68 5.31
C GLY A 48 16.34 4.62 4.90
N LEU A 49 16.70 3.54 4.26
CA LEU A 49 17.99 3.33 3.63
C LEU A 49 17.73 2.91 2.19
N ILE A 50 18.32 3.63 1.25
CA ILE A 50 18.30 3.31 -0.18
C ILE A 50 19.74 3.15 -0.63
N GLY A 51 20.08 1.98 -1.11
CA GLY A 51 21.41 1.63 -1.61
C GLY A 51 21.35 1.06 -3.01
N ARG A 52 22.53 0.76 -3.57
CA ARG A 52 22.64 0.04 -4.84
C ARG A 52 22.21 -1.41 -4.69
N ASP A 53 22.45 -1.96 -3.52
CA ASP A 53 22.22 -3.37 -3.17
C ASP A 53 20.86 -3.59 -2.49
N GLY A 54 19.95 -2.61 -2.63
CA GLY A 54 18.62 -2.65 -2.05
C GLY A 54 18.35 -1.55 -1.02
N GLY A 55 17.28 -1.71 -0.27
CA GLY A 55 16.89 -0.73 0.74
C GLY A 55 15.88 -1.26 1.73
N ARG A 56 15.63 -0.43 2.73
CA ARG A 56 14.59 -0.66 3.72
C ARG A 56 13.95 0.67 4.08
N THR A 57 12.64 0.65 4.21
CA THR A 57 11.87 1.79 4.71
C THR A 57 10.92 1.31 5.78
N GLN A 58 10.89 2.02 6.90
CA GLN A 58 9.93 1.81 7.96
C GLN A 58 9.20 3.11 8.22
N LEU A 59 7.90 3.03 8.39
CA LEU A 59 7.03 4.14 8.75
C LEU A 59 6.07 3.70 9.85
N GLU A 60 5.94 4.52 10.86
CA GLU A 60 5.05 4.31 11.98
C GLU A 60 4.29 5.62 12.25
N VAL A 61 2.98 5.54 12.28
CA VAL A 61 2.07 6.61 12.69
C VAL A 61 1.29 6.12 13.88
N LEU A 62 1.41 6.78 15.01
CA LEU A 62 0.78 6.39 16.26
C LEU A 62 -0.01 7.55 16.87
N PRO A 63 -1.15 7.28 17.51
CA PRO A 63 -1.87 8.29 18.26
C PRO A 63 -1.11 8.67 19.52
N LEU A 64 -1.11 9.96 19.88
CA LEU A 64 -0.45 10.44 21.10
C LEU A 64 -1.25 10.15 22.37
N ASP A 65 -2.54 9.98 22.24
CA ASP A 65 -3.47 9.67 23.34
C ASP A 65 -3.73 8.17 23.55
N GLY A 66 -3.09 7.31 22.74
CA GLY A 66 -3.24 5.87 22.79
C GLY A 66 -4.57 5.34 22.25
N ASN A 67 -5.42 6.22 21.73
CA ASN A 67 -6.71 5.88 21.14
C ASN A 67 -6.86 6.57 19.77
N GLY A 68 -6.55 5.90 18.72
CA GLY A 68 -6.71 6.53 17.42
C GLY A 68 -6.07 5.74 16.31
N ASP A 69 -5.75 6.48 15.27
CA ASP A 69 -5.25 5.93 14.02
C ASP A 69 -3.82 5.44 14.18
N GLU A 70 -3.59 4.21 13.78
CA GLU A 70 -2.27 3.58 13.75
C GLU A 70 -1.96 3.12 12.33
N LEU A 71 -0.73 3.33 11.89
CA LEU A 71 -0.21 2.75 10.66
C LEU A 71 1.22 2.32 10.90
N VAL A 72 1.49 1.08 10.54
CA VAL A 72 2.85 0.51 10.55
C VAL A 72 3.14 -0.04 9.16
N ALA A 73 4.25 0.39 8.58
CA ALA A 73 4.72 -0.13 7.29
C ALA A 73 6.20 -0.45 7.36
N ASP A 74 6.57 -1.62 6.88
CA ASP A 74 7.95 -2.08 6.70
C ASP A 74 8.10 -2.57 5.28
N LEU A 75 9.03 -2.01 4.53
CA LEU A 75 9.33 -2.40 3.17
C LEU A 75 10.83 -2.61 3.03
N THR A 76 11.22 -3.78 2.60
CA THR A 76 12.60 -4.15 2.27
C THR A 76 12.69 -4.57 0.81
N TRP A 77 13.75 -4.18 0.15
CA TRP A 77 14.04 -4.64 -1.22
C TRP A 77 15.55 -4.85 -1.39
N SER A 78 15.91 -5.76 -2.25
CA SER A 78 17.30 -6.12 -2.54
C SER A 78 17.69 -5.81 -4.00
N ASP A 79 18.98 -5.92 -4.32
CA ASP A 79 19.52 -5.67 -5.66
C ASP A 79 19.07 -6.71 -6.70
N ASP A 80 18.72 -7.90 -6.26
CA ASP A 80 18.10 -8.95 -7.07
C ASP A 80 16.58 -8.75 -7.23
N PHE A 81 16.09 -7.55 -6.88
CA PHE A 81 14.68 -7.16 -6.97
C PHE A 81 13.72 -8.02 -6.16
N ARG A 82 14.17 -8.57 -5.05
CA ARG A 82 13.27 -9.12 -4.06
C ARG A 82 12.66 -8.01 -3.22
N VAL A 83 11.38 -8.14 -2.97
CA VAL A 83 10.60 -7.24 -2.12
C VAL A 83 10.01 -8.07 -0.98
N ASP A 84 10.07 -7.52 0.22
CA ASP A 84 9.34 -7.99 1.39
C ASP A 84 8.69 -6.75 1.99
N GLY A 85 7.37 -6.72 2.02
CA GLY A 85 6.57 -5.56 2.41
C GLY A 85 5.40 -5.95 3.28
N LYS A 86 5.27 -5.25 4.41
CA LYS A 86 4.14 -5.38 5.31
C LYS A 86 3.56 -4.02 5.62
N LEU A 87 2.25 -3.94 5.60
CA LEU A 87 1.51 -2.77 6.04
C LEU A 87 0.36 -3.21 6.93
N SER A 88 0.18 -2.51 8.04
CA SER A 88 -0.98 -2.62 8.90
C SER A 88 -1.51 -1.23 9.20
N LEU A 89 -2.80 -1.05 9.05
CA LEU A 89 -3.51 0.19 9.33
C LEU A 89 -4.71 -0.12 10.21
N ASP A 90 -4.89 0.68 11.24
CA ASP A 90 -6.06 0.69 12.12
C ASP A 90 -6.59 2.13 12.23
N GLY A 91 -7.83 2.35 11.85
CA GLY A 91 -8.51 3.63 11.88
C GLY A 91 -9.85 3.48 12.62
N PRO A 92 -9.92 3.88 13.89
CA PRO A 92 -11.16 3.82 14.63
C PRO A 92 -12.22 4.75 14.04
N ALA A 93 -13.48 4.53 14.44
CA ALA A 93 -14.61 5.35 14.04
C ALA A 93 -14.35 6.85 14.33
N GLY A 94 -14.60 7.71 13.33
CA GLY A 94 -14.30 9.14 13.39
C GLY A 94 -12.80 9.48 13.40
N GLY A 95 -11.90 8.51 13.17
CA GLY A 95 -10.46 8.71 13.04
C GLY A 95 -10.05 9.31 11.70
N LEU A 96 -8.74 9.58 11.54
CA LEU A 96 -8.17 10.14 10.33
C LEU A 96 -8.38 9.19 9.13
N PHE A 97 -8.03 7.91 9.30
CA PHE A 97 -8.10 6.96 8.19
C PHE A 97 -9.54 6.66 7.78
N ALA A 98 -10.46 6.51 8.74
CA ALA A 98 -11.89 6.38 8.45
C ALA A 98 -12.43 7.61 7.70
N SER A 99 -12.02 8.81 8.11
CA SER A 99 -12.41 10.07 7.46
C SER A 99 -11.82 10.22 6.06
N LEU A 100 -10.55 9.86 5.86
CA LEU A 100 -9.91 9.84 4.54
C LEU A 100 -10.57 8.83 3.59
N ALA A 101 -11.00 7.69 4.12
CA ALA A 101 -11.76 6.69 3.39
C ALA A 101 -13.23 7.11 3.16
N ARG A 102 -13.66 8.28 3.67
CA ARG A 102 -15.05 8.78 3.56
C ARG A 102 -16.09 7.82 4.15
N LEU A 103 -15.73 7.16 5.22
CA LEU A 103 -16.65 6.34 5.99
C LEU A 103 -17.59 7.20 6.83
N GLU A 104 -18.67 6.62 7.29
CA GLU A 104 -19.58 7.25 8.25
C GLU A 104 -18.89 7.40 9.62
N GLU A 105 -19.32 8.35 10.44
CA GLU A 105 -18.65 8.69 11.71
C GLU A 105 -18.57 7.53 12.72
N ASP A 106 -19.44 6.55 12.59
CA ASP A 106 -19.52 5.34 13.43
C ASP A 106 -18.80 4.14 12.82
N GLN A 107 -18.16 4.31 11.66
CA GLN A 107 -17.44 3.26 10.97
C GLN A 107 -15.93 3.33 11.21
N SER A 108 -15.35 2.18 11.55
CA SER A 108 -13.91 1.97 11.62
C SER A 108 -13.38 1.34 10.32
N ILE A 109 -12.09 1.48 10.09
CA ILE A 109 -11.37 0.84 8.99
C ILE A 109 -10.14 0.15 9.51
N SER A 110 -9.86 -1.06 9.04
CA SER A 110 -8.55 -1.68 9.14
C SER A 110 -8.08 -2.14 7.77
N ALA A 111 -6.77 -2.18 7.59
CA ALA A 111 -6.20 -2.72 6.37
C ALA A 111 -4.89 -3.44 6.67
N SER A 112 -4.65 -4.53 5.97
CA SER A 112 -3.38 -5.24 5.97
C SER A 112 -2.93 -5.50 4.54
N LEU A 113 -1.61 -5.51 4.36
CA LEU A 113 -0.96 -5.95 3.13
C LEU A 113 0.31 -6.70 3.51
N ASP A 114 0.50 -7.86 2.91
CA ASP A 114 1.74 -8.63 2.99
C ASP A 114 2.15 -8.98 1.55
N ALA A 115 3.41 -8.75 1.20
CA ALA A 115 3.91 -9.07 -0.12
C ALA A 115 5.38 -9.50 -0.03
N ASP A 116 5.70 -10.64 -0.62
CA ASP A 116 7.07 -11.14 -0.66
C ASP A 116 7.41 -11.78 -2.02
N GLY A 117 8.69 -11.75 -2.35
CA GLY A 117 9.23 -12.42 -3.53
C GLY A 117 10.10 -11.55 -4.42
N ALA A 118 10.61 -12.13 -5.50
CA ALA A 118 11.32 -11.40 -6.54
C ALA A 118 10.34 -10.68 -7.44
N LEU A 119 10.74 -9.57 -8.11
CA LEU A 119 9.86 -8.76 -8.96
C LEU A 119 9.12 -9.57 -10.04
N ASN A 120 9.72 -10.65 -10.49
CA ASN A 120 9.15 -11.56 -11.48
C ASN A 120 8.63 -12.89 -10.87
N ASP A 121 8.65 -13.03 -9.56
CA ASP A 121 8.16 -14.22 -8.83
C ASP A 121 7.82 -13.80 -7.40
N TRP A 122 6.72 -13.05 -7.25
CA TRP A 122 6.23 -12.56 -5.98
C TRP A 122 4.79 -13.00 -5.74
N GLN A 123 4.41 -12.98 -4.49
CA GLN A 123 3.03 -13.13 -4.04
C GLN A 123 2.70 -12.04 -3.05
N GLY A 124 1.43 -11.70 -2.94
CA GLY A 124 0.95 -10.75 -1.95
C GLY A 124 -0.54 -10.89 -1.74
N ASP A 125 -0.94 -10.56 -0.55
CA ASP A 125 -2.33 -10.47 -0.14
C ASP A 125 -2.61 -9.11 0.49
N ALA A 126 -3.84 -8.65 0.34
CA ALA A 126 -4.34 -7.47 1.00
C ALA A 126 -5.78 -7.70 1.47
N ASP A 127 -6.07 -7.20 2.65
CA ASP A 127 -7.42 -7.17 3.21
C ASP A 127 -7.75 -5.76 3.69
N ILE A 128 -8.97 -5.31 3.42
CA ILE A 128 -9.52 -4.07 3.93
C ILE A 128 -10.84 -4.39 4.58
N GLU A 129 -10.99 -4.01 5.85
CA GLU A 129 -12.20 -4.23 6.62
C GLU A 129 -12.86 -2.90 7.00
N VAL A 130 -14.18 -2.93 7.07
CA VAL A 130 -15.02 -1.86 7.65
C VAL A 130 -15.85 -2.47 8.77
N ASN A 131 -15.71 -1.94 9.98
CA ASN A 131 -16.34 -2.48 11.20
C ASN A 131 -16.07 -3.99 11.41
N GLY A 132 -14.84 -4.46 11.08
CA GLY A 132 -14.45 -5.86 11.20
C GLY A 132 -15.11 -6.79 10.17
N GLN A 133 -15.66 -6.25 9.10
CA GLN A 133 -16.21 -7.01 7.98
C GLN A 133 -15.35 -6.73 6.74
N SER A 134 -14.91 -7.76 6.04
CA SER A 134 -14.07 -7.60 4.86
C SER A 134 -14.82 -6.85 3.76
N LEU A 135 -14.28 -5.68 3.40
CA LEU A 135 -14.71 -4.87 2.25
C LEU A 135 -14.02 -5.34 0.97
N LEU A 136 -12.74 -5.67 1.07
CA LEU A 136 -11.89 -6.11 -0.05
C LEU A 136 -10.92 -7.17 0.44
N GLN A 137 -10.88 -8.30 -0.26
CA GLN A 137 -9.78 -9.25 -0.20
C GLN A 137 -9.13 -9.32 -1.56
N LEU A 138 -7.81 -9.31 -1.61
CA LEU A 138 -7.02 -9.40 -2.83
C LEU A 138 -5.87 -10.37 -2.63
N ASP A 139 -5.79 -11.36 -3.49
CA ASP A 139 -4.62 -12.22 -3.68
C ASP A 139 -3.99 -11.94 -5.03
N ALA A 140 -2.68 -11.74 -5.08
CA ALA A 140 -1.98 -11.51 -6.33
C ALA A 140 -0.65 -12.28 -6.37
N ARG A 141 -0.28 -12.74 -7.55
CA ARG A 141 0.97 -13.48 -7.79
C ARG A 141 1.56 -13.11 -9.13
N ALA A 142 2.88 -12.91 -9.15
CA ALA A 142 3.63 -12.79 -10.39
C ALA A 142 4.46 -14.05 -10.66
N ARG A 143 4.52 -14.47 -11.91
CA ARG A 143 5.40 -15.54 -12.41
C ARG A 143 5.90 -15.16 -13.79
N GLY A 144 7.15 -14.73 -13.88
CA GLY A 144 7.71 -14.16 -15.10
C GLY A 144 6.96 -12.89 -15.49
N ASP A 145 6.42 -12.87 -16.69
CA ASP A 145 5.67 -11.73 -17.23
C ASP A 145 4.16 -11.81 -16.98
N LEU A 146 3.71 -12.84 -16.26
CA LEU A 146 2.30 -13.04 -15.93
C LEU A 146 2.03 -12.62 -14.49
N ILE A 147 1.04 -11.75 -14.28
CA ILE A 147 0.47 -11.42 -12.98
C ILE A 147 -0.96 -11.94 -12.97
N SER A 148 -1.25 -12.86 -12.07
CA SER A 148 -2.60 -13.35 -11.80
C SER A 148 -3.11 -12.74 -10.51
N PHE A 149 -4.37 -12.37 -10.47
CA PHE A 149 -5.01 -11.86 -9.26
C PHE A 149 -6.42 -12.38 -9.11
N GLN A 150 -6.85 -12.48 -7.86
CA GLN A 150 -8.21 -12.77 -7.46
C GLN A 150 -8.63 -11.79 -6.36
N SER A 151 -9.82 -11.24 -6.47
CA SER A 151 -10.35 -10.28 -5.51
C SER A 151 -11.80 -10.57 -5.21
N GLU A 152 -12.16 -10.45 -3.93
CA GLU A 152 -13.54 -10.43 -3.44
C GLU A 152 -13.83 -9.07 -2.83
N ILE A 153 -14.92 -8.44 -3.25
CA ILE A 153 -15.31 -7.08 -2.85
C ILE A 153 -16.75 -7.09 -2.36
N HIS A 154 -16.99 -6.50 -1.20
CA HIS A 154 -18.31 -6.28 -0.61
C HIS A 154 -18.69 -4.78 -0.64
N PRO A 155 -19.11 -4.23 -1.79
CA PRO A 155 -19.26 -2.79 -1.97
C PRO A 155 -20.29 -2.16 -1.03
N GLY A 156 -21.27 -2.94 -0.56
CA GLY A 156 -22.30 -2.46 0.36
C GLY A 156 -21.79 -1.99 1.72
N LEU A 157 -20.61 -2.43 2.12
CA LEU A 157 -19.96 -2.01 3.38
C LEU A 157 -19.42 -0.58 3.35
N HIS A 158 -19.17 -0.04 2.16
CA HIS A 158 -18.68 1.32 1.98
C HIS A 158 -19.82 2.25 1.51
N PRO A 159 -19.95 3.47 2.06
CA PRO A 159 -21.05 4.38 1.70
C PRO A 159 -21.16 4.64 0.19
N LEU A 160 -20.05 4.84 -0.50
CA LEU A 160 -20.02 5.05 -1.96
C LEU A 160 -20.35 3.79 -2.76
N GLY A 161 -20.18 2.62 -2.20
CA GLY A 161 -20.41 1.34 -2.87
C GLY A 161 -21.86 0.82 -2.77
N ARG A 162 -22.69 1.41 -1.91
CA ARG A 162 -24.09 0.94 -1.69
C ARG A 162 -24.94 0.95 -2.97
N SER A 163 -24.76 1.94 -3.83
CA SER A 163 -25.44 2.00 -5.12
C SER A 163 -24.96 0.92 -6.09
N VAL A 164 -23.70 0.57 -6.02
CA VAL A 164 -23.07 -0.51 -6.81
C VAL A 164 -23.60 -1.86 -6.33
N ALA A 165 -23.64 -2.10 -5.02
CA ALA A 165 -24.20 -3.32 -4.42
C ALA A 165 -25.66 -3.53 -4.83
N GLY A 166 -26.46 -2.46 -4.84
CA GLY A 166 -27.85 -2.52 -5.30
C GLY A 166 -28.05 -2.90 -6.78
N THR A 167 -27.01 -2.75 -7.60
CA THR A 167 -27.06 -3.05 -9.04
C THR A 167 -26.36 -4.36 -9.39
N LEU A 168 -25.19 -4.61 -8.81
CA LEU A 168 -24.33 -5.75 -9.17
C LEU A 168 -24.33 -6.88 -8.13
N GLY A 169 -24.99 -6.65 -6.96
CA GLY A 169 -25.03 -7.61 -5.86
C GLY A 169 -24.10 -7.24 -4.72
N ASP A 170 -24.24 -7.98 -3.62
CA ASP A 170 -23.52 -7.70 -2.37
C ASP A 170 -22.06 -8.15 -2.42
N THR A 171 -21.72 -9.05 -3.33
CA THR A 171 -20.35 -9.58 -3.50
C THR A 171 -19.96 -9.53 -4.97
N LEU A 172 -18.80 -9.00 -5.24
CA LEU A 172 -18.16 -8.97 -6.56
C LEU A 172 -16.86 -9.80 -6.50
N ASN A 173 -16.76 -10.83 -7.33
CA ASN A 173 -15.55 -11.60 -7.52
C ASN A 173 -14.91 -11.17 -8.84
N ILE A 174 -13.65 -10.79 -8.79
CA ILE A 174 -12.88 -10.35 -9.94
C ILE A 174 -11.62 -11.22 -10.01
N GLU A 175 -11.46 -11.89 -11.13
CA GLU A 175 -10.26 -12.67 -11.43
C GLU A 175 -9.66 -12.14 -12.73
N GLY A 176 -8.36 -12.14 -12.83
CA GLY A 176 -7.69 -11.66 -14.03
C GLY A 176 -6.23 -12.04 -14.10
N ASP A 177 -5.76 -12.06 -15.34
CA ASP A 177 -4.38 -12.23 -15.69
C ASP A 177 -3.91 -11.02 -16.51
N LEU A 178 -2.77 -10.46 -16.12
CA LEU A 178 -2.09 -9.39 -16.81
C LEU A 178 -0.77 -9.93 -17.35
N SER A 179 -0.56 -9.85 -18.65
CA SER A 179 0.73 -10.17 -19.27
C SER A 179 1.45 -8.90 -19.67
N ARG A 180 2.75 -8.86 -19.39
CA ARG A 180 3.63 -7.79 -19.88
C ARG A 180 4.10 -8.17 -21.28
N ASP A 181 3.61 -7.46 -22.29
CA ASP A 181 4.13 -7.59 -23.67
C ASP A 181 5.34 -6.67 -23.83
N ASP A 182 6.50 -7.25 -24.10
CA ASP A 182 7.75 -6.52 -24.45
C ASP A 182 7.73 -5.96 -25.89
N THR A 183 6.56 -5.62 -26.44
CA THR A 183 6.43 -4.95 -27.73
C THR A 183 6.35 -3.44 -27.54
N GLY A 184 7.52 -2.83 -27.31
CA GLY A 184 7.72 -1.39 -27.26
C GLY A 184 9.05 -1.01 -27.89
#